data_5dd86c2e1a067330e4d3dbd04b739771
#
_entry.id   5dd86c2e1a067330e4d3dbd04b739771
#
_cell.length_a   1.000
_cell.length_b   1.000
_cell.length_c   1.000
_cell.angle_alpha   90.00
_cell.angle_beta   90.00
_cell.angle_gamma   90.00
#
_symmetry.space_group_name_H-M   'P 1'
#
loop_
_entity.id
_entity.type
_entity.pdbx_description
1 polymer ?
#
loop_
_entity_poly.entity_id
_entity_poly.type
_entity_poly.pdbx_seq_one_letter_code
_entity_poly.pdbx_strand_id
1 'polypeptide(L)'
;MAQISFNQTGFIVQGNTVEESVVNTNSTWLCIKNKSYGIWETPVCGYYVAGPGELFDAGAYPWGWEQLDYNDSAWIRAREALAGSMKGGADYPGRLLVPAPIPPSEYKVERFPSLRRADGIRVPKKFPLEKHPFTIPSNTKVHLILDQKYLTTGYLSLHYSQGEGAEVRLGYTEAYYSDPALGLKEDRNELEGKTFIGYEDKIICDGGIGRVYTSLWWRTWRYVDIHIETKNKPLVIEDLHSIYSAYPFVKESSFSAPENKDLEKILEIGWRTARLCANETYMDCPYYEQLQYWGDTRIQAMITLYNTHDTCMVKNALEQGRQSIGADGITMGRYPTNSHQFISSFSLWWIGMGYDYWMYRGDEKYMKTLLPAYRTILAWYEQWLKPDYTLGHIPYWFFVDWAEGFPNGEPLREKDGNSALQDLMYLITLESVAKMEKAFGLPAMGEYYANIASTLKSAIRRKYWDESRGLFADTYKHKTFSQHVNSLAVLADVVTGKDAKRVVRLMLTDTDLIQATIYFRYYLNQALNKAG
;
A
#
# COMPACT_ATOMS: atom_id res chain seq x y z
N MET A 1 4.93 -5.23 1.87
CA MET A 1 4.60 -6.62 1.55
C MET A 1 3.22 -6.93 2.08
N ALA A 2 2.36 -7.38 1.20
CA ALA A 2 1.14 -7.99 1.68
C ALA A 2 1.48 -9.18 2.59
N GLN A 3 0.69 -9.39 3.63
CA GLN A 3 0.89 -10.52 4.52
C GLN A 3 0.61 -11.82 3.77
N ILE A 4 1.66 -12.51 3.38
CA ILE A 4 1.58 -13.77 2.66
C ILE A 4 2.11 -14.87 3.56
N SER A 5 1.34 -15.94 3.75
CA SER A 5 1.81 -17.14 4.39
C SER A 5 1.78 -18.32 3.42
N PHE A 6 2.75 -19.21 3.57
CA PHE A 6 2.85 -20.42 2.76
C PHE A 6 2.93 -21.63 3.67
N ASN A 7 2.28 -22.71 3.29
CA ASN A 7 2.40 -23.98 3.99
C ASN A 7 3.78 -24.63 3.80
N GLN A 8 4.46 -24.25 2.73
CA GLN A 8 5.80 -24.74 2.41
C GLN A 8 6.65 -23.59 1.85
N THR A 9 7.81 -23.37 2.47
CA THR A 9 8.83 -22.46 1.97
C THR A 9 9.71 -23.23 0.99
N GLY A 10 9.99 -22.65 -0.17
CA GLY A 10 10.84 -23.22 -1.18
C GLY A 10 11.62 -22.15 -1.93
N PHE A 11 12.71 -22.57 -2.56
CA PHE A 11 13.55 -21.73 -3.39
C PHE A 11 13.85 -22.49 -4.68
N ILE A 12 13.78 -21.81 -5.82
CA ILE A 12 14.11 -22.35 -7.12
C ILE A 12 14.92 -21.34 -7.93
N VAL A 13 16.02 -21.80 -8.52
CA VAL A 13 16.80 -21.09 -9.52
C VAL A 13 16.95 -22.00 -10.72
N GLN A 14 16.78 -21.43 -11.90
CA GLN A 14 17.01 -22.12 -13.16
C GLN A 14 17.77 -21.18 -14.10
N GLY A 15 18.90 -21.65 -14.65
CA GLY A 15 19.64 -20.96 -15.68
C GLY A 15 18.88 -20.94 -16.99
N ASN A 16 19.13 -19.92 -17.81
CA ASN A 16 18.53 -19.76 -19.13
C ASN A 16 19.30 -20.46 -20.26
N THR A 17 20.53 -20.83 -19.99
CA THR A 17 21.42 -21.50 -20.97
C THR A 17 21.96 -22.82 -20.42
N VAL A 18 22.59 -23.60 -21.29
CA VAL A 18 23.24 -24.87 -20.89
C VAL A 18 24.40 -24.61 -19.92
N GLU A 19 25.17 -23.55 -20.18
CA GLU A 19 26.29 -23.15 -19.32
C GLU A 19 25.81 -22.71 -17.92
N GLU A 20 24.69 -22.03 -17.85
CA GLU A 20 24.09 -21.60 -16.59
C GLU A 20 23.38 -22.73 -15.82
N SER A 21 23.19 -23.90 -16.46
CA SER A 21 22.49 -25.03 -15.81
C SER A 21 23.20 -25.53 -14.55
N VAL A 22 24.45 -25.20 -14.34
CA VAL A 22 25.24 -25.50 -13.13
C VAL A 22 24.62 -24.88 -11.88
N VAL A 23 23.90 -23.75 -12.00
CA VAL A 23 23.24 -23.08 -10.88
C VAL A 23 21.81 -23.58 -10.66
N ASN A 24 21.31 -24.54 -11.42
CA ASN A 24 19.98 -25.08 -11.23
C ASN A 24 19.84 -25.72 -9.84
N THR A 25 18.82 -25.33 -9.10
CA THR A 25 18.56 -25.91 -7.77
C THR A 25 18.21 -27.39 -7.90
N ASN A 26 18.83 -28.19 -7.04
CA ASN A 26 18.62 -29.63 -6.96
C ASN A 26 19.03 -30.14 -5.56
N SER A 27 18.90 -31.44 -5.33
CA SER A 27 19.23 -32.09 -4.04
C SER A 27 20.74 -32.12 -3.72
N THR A 28 21.62 -31.70 -4.63
CA THR A 28 23.05 -31.57 -4.32
C THR A 28 23.46 -30.26 -3.69
N TRP A 29 22.58 -29.26 -3.74
CA TRP A 29 22.79 -27.99 -3.05
C TRP A 29 22.93 -28.20 -1.54
N LEU A 30 23.79 -27.40 -0.94
CA LEU A 30 23.95 -27.35 0.51
C LEU A 30 23.13 -26.18 1.08
N CYS A 31 22.55 -26.38 2.24
CA CYS A 31 21.79 -25.35 2.93
C CYS A 31 21.97 -25.43 4.45
N ILE A 32 21.80 -24.28 5.11
CA ILE A 32 21.83 -24.15 6.56
C ILE A 32 20.65 -23.31 7.02
N LYS A 33 20.07 -23.65 8.15
CA LYS A 33 19.13 -22.75 8.84
C LYS A 33 19.94 -21.66 9.55
N ASN A 34 19.89 -20.46 9.03
CA ASN A 34 20.53 -19.32 9.67
C ASN A 34 19.83 -19.00 11.01
N LYS A 35 20.58 -19.11 12.11
CA LYS A 35 20.08 -18.90 13.48
C LYS A 35 20.35 -17.49 14.00
N SER A 36 21.00 -16.64 13.22
CA SER A 36 21.32 -15.26 13.61
C SER A 36 20.10 -14.34 13.63
N TYR A 37 19.03 -14.71 12.93
CA TYR A 37 17.82 -13.90 12.85
C TYR A 37 16.72 -14.44 13.76
N GLY A 38 16.13 -13.55 14.53
CA GLY A 38 14.95 -13.75 15.36
C GLY A 38 13.98 -12.58 15.21
N ILE A 39 12.87 -12.65 15.91
CA ILE A 39 11.88 -11.57 15.98
C ILE A 39 12.22 -10.67 17.17
N TRP A 40 12.21 -9.36 16.95
CA TRP A 40 12.28 -8.34 17.96
C TRP A 40 10.95 -7.61 18.03
N GLU A 41 10.19 -7.85 19.10
CA GLU A 41 8.91 -7.20 19.32
C GLU A 41 9.10 -5.88 20.05
N THR A 42 8.48 -4.82 19.53
CA THR A 42 8.49 -3.49 20.13
C THR A 42 7.07 -2.93 20.17
N PRO A 43 6.75 -2.11 21.19
CA PRO A 43 5.46 -1.46 21.24
C PRO A 43 5.29 -0.47 20.09
N VAL A 44 4.15 -0.52 19.42
CA VAL A 44 3.73 0.45 18.41
C VAL A 44 2.38 1.02 18.79
N CYS A 45 2.10 2.25 18.36
CA CYS A 45 0.79 2.87 18.55
C CYS A 45 -0.14 2.56 17.38
N GLY A 46 -1.40 2.27 17.71
CA GLY A 46 -2.46 2.07 16.72
C GLY A 46 -2.44 0.69 16.04
N TYR A 47 -3.15 0.59 14.93
CA TYR A 47 -3.22 -0.62 14.13
C TYR A 47 -1.93 -0.80 13.33
N TYR A 48 -1.22 -1.90 13.56
CA TYR A 48 0.05 -2.21 12.93
C TYR A 48 0.05 -3.64 12.38
N VAL A 49 0.25 -3.78 11.08
CA VAL A 49 0.19 -5.06 10.35
C VAL A 49 1.51 -5.36 9.62
N ALA A 50 2.33 -4.35 9.38
CA ALA A 50 3.67 -4.54 8.83
C ALA A 50 4.50 -5.47 9.72
N GLY A 51 5.48 -6.17 9.15
CA GLY A 51 6.24 -7.19 9.85
C GLY A 51 6.99 -6.68 11.10
N PRO A 52 7.34 -7.56 12.04
CA PRO A 52 8.05 -7.20 13.25
C PRO A 52 9.48 -6.72 12.96
N GLY A 53 10.12 -6.17 13.98
CA GLY A 53 11.55 -5.89 13.96
C GLY A 53 12.37 -7.18 13.96
N GLU A 54 13.65 -7.04 13.63
CA GLU A 54 14.61 -8.15 13.57
C GLU A 54 15.51 -8.13 14.80
N LEU A 55 15.70 -9.30 15.42
CA LEU A 55 16.82 -9.56 16.32
C LEU A 55 17.94 -10.22 15.50
N PHE A 56 19.07 -9.54 15.35
CA PHE A 56 20.23 -10.05 14.65
C PHE A 56 21.37 -10.33 15.63
N ASP A 57 21.73 -11.61 15.80
CA ASP A 57 22.89 -12.05 16.55
C ASP A 57 24.06 -12.30 15.58
N ALA A 58 25.00 -11.37 15.54
CA ALA A 58 26.15 -11.46 14.65
C ALA A 58 27.06 -12.66 14.98
N GLY A 59 27.08 -13.14 16.24
CA GLY A 59 27.87 -14.30 16.66
C GLY A 59 27.36 -15.62 16.06
N ALA A 60 26.10 -15.68 15.68
CA ALA A 60 25.49 -16.85 15.05
C ALA A 60 25.46 -16.77 13.50
N TYR A 61 25.89 -15.64 12.91
CA TYR A 61 25.87 -15.47 11.47
C TYR A 61 27.06 -16.19 10.81
N PRO A 62 26.86 -16.91 9.71
CA PRO A 62 27.93 -17.65 9.03
C PRO A 62 28.78 -16.70 8.17
N TRP A 63 29.50 -15.77 8.81
CA TRP A 63 30.33 -14.79 8.12
C TRP A 63 31.30 -15.42 7.12
N GLY A 64 31.39 -14.87 5.93
CA GLY A 64 32.25 -15.35 4.86
C GLY A 64 31.65 -16.52 4.06
N TRP A 65 30.40 -16.87 4.27
CA TRP A 65 29.73 -17.98 3.55
C TRP A 65 29.74 -17.81 2.03
N GLU A 66 29.88 -16.59 1.55
CA GLU A 66 29.98 -16.24 0.13
C GLU A 66 31.39 -16.43 -0.46
N GLN A 67 32.38 -16.74 0.37
CA GLN A 67 33.75 -16.93 -0.06
C GLN A 67 33.97 -18.38 -0.57
N LEU A 68 34.85 -18.54 -1.57
CA LEU A 68 35.11 -19.84 -2.18
C LEU A 68 35.75 -20.87 -1.24
N ASP A 69 36.47 -20.40 -0.24
CA ASP A 69 37.19 -21.22 0.76
C ASP A 69 36.40 -21.42 2.07
N TYR A 70 35.11 -21.01 2.08
CA TYR A 70 34.26 -21.21 3.24
C TYR A 70 34.06 -22.69 3.57
N ASN A 71 34.19 -23.05 4.82
CA ASN A 71 33.96 -24.42 5.28
C ASN A 71 32.46 -24.70 5.48
N ASP A 72 31.81 -25.25 4.48
CA ASP A 72 30.40 -25.63 4.48
C ASP A 72 30.15 -27.11 4.89
N SER A 73 31.14 -27.81 5.41
CA SER A 73 31.06 -29.24 5.76
C SER A 73 29.95 -29.59 6.76
N ALA A 74 29.50 -28.61 7.56
CA ALA A 74 28.40 -28.75 8.49
C ALA A 74 27.01 -28.49 7.86
N TRP A 75 26.96 -28.07 6.61
CA TRP A 75 25.71 -27.80 5.93
C TRP A 75 25.07 -29.11 5.44
N ILE A 76 23.74 -29.12 5.37
CA ILE A 76 22.97 -30.29 4.95
C ILE A 76 22.55 -30.17 3.49
N ARG A 77 22.30 -31.30 2.84
CA ARG A 77 21.75 -31.31 1.49
C ARG A 77 20.34 -30.74 1.44
N ALA A 78 20.07 -29.96 0.42
CA ALA A 78 18.73 -29.46 0.15
C ALA A 78 17.76 -30.62 -0.10
N ARG A 79 16.53 -30.44 0.36
CA ARG A 79 15.43 -31.37 0.11
C ARG A 79 14.58 -30.87 -1.05
N GLU A 80 14.39 -31.72 -2.05
CA GLU A 80 13.40 -31.45 -3.09
C GLU A 80 11.99 -31.44 -2.49
N ALA A 81 11.22 -30.37 -2.77
CA ALA A 81 9.85 -30.23 -2.31
C ALA A 81 8.86 -30.44 -3.47
N LEU A 82 8.51 -29.38 -4.17
CA LEU A 82 7.61 -29.43 -5.32
C LEU A 82 8.35 -28.94 -6.56
N ALA A 83 8.15 -29.61 -7.69
CA ALA A 83 8.69 -29.15 -8.95
C ALA A 83 8.07 -27.80 -9.36
N GLY A 84 8.89 -26.94 -9.94
CA GLY A 84 8.40 -25.83 -10.75
C GLY A 84 7.94 -26.35 -12.11
N SER A 85 6.86 -25.82 -12.65
CA SER A 85 6.37 -26.23 -13.96
C SER A 85 5.88 -25.04 -14.77
N MET A 86 6.00 -25.15 -16.09
CA MET A 86 5.50 -24.13 -17.00
C MET A 86 3.98 -24.25 -17.18
N LYS A 87 3.33 -23.13 -17.50
CA LYS A 87 1.93 -23.11 -17.87
C LYS A 87 1.68 -23.98 -19.10
N GLY A 88 0.70 -24.87 -19.04
CA GLY A 88 0.25 -25.69 -20.19
C GLY A 88 0.46 -27.20 -20.06
N GLY A 89 0.97 -27.71 -18.93
CA GLY A 89 0.99 -29.14 -18.63
C GLY A 89 -0.42 -29.66 -18.33
N ALA A 90 -0.75 -30.88 -18.76
CA ALA A 90 -2.05 -31.51 -18.52
C ALA A 90 -2.20 -31.97 -17.08
N ASP A 91 -1.15 -32.56 -16.50
CA ASP A 91 -1.10 -32.97 -15.10
C ASP A 91 -0.05 -32.15 -14.36
N TYR A 92 -0.47 -31.47 -13.31
CA TYR A 92 0.33 -30.47 -12.67
C TYR A 92 0.55 -30.74 -11.18
N PRO A 93 1.57 -31.51 -10.79
CA PRO A 93 1.87 -31.78 -9.40
C PRO A 93 2.66 -30.69 -8.69
N GLY A 94 3.16 -29.68 -9.41
CA GLY A 94 4.09 -28.68 -8.92
C GLY A 94 3.49 -27.26 -8.78
N ARG A 95 4.39 -26.28 -8.66
CA ARG A 95 4.01 -24.86 -8.64
C ARG A 95 4.15 -24.25 -10.02
N LEU A 96 3.10 -23.55 -10.47
CA LEU A 96 3.13 -22.85 -11.75
C LEU A 96 4.09 -21.67 -11.69
N LEU A 97 5.11 -21.68 -12.54
CA LEU A 97 6.02 -20.56 -12.70
C LEU A 97 5.47 -19.62 -13.78
N VAL A 98 5.36 -18.36 -13.44
CA VAL A 98 4.96 -17.29 -14.36
C VAL A 98 6.01 -16.19 -14.38
N PRO A 99 6.20 -15.49 -15.52
CA PRO A 99 7.07 -14.31 -15.54
C PRO A 99 6.64 -13.28 -14.50
N ALA A 100 7.61 -12.60 -13.89
CA ALA A 100 7.32 -11.50 -12.98
C ALA A 100 6.49 -10.42 -13.70
N PRO A 101 5.34 -10.01 -13.16
CA PRO A 101 4.45 -9.03 -13.82
C PRO A 101 4.97 -7.60 -13.73
N ILE A 102 5.94 -7.36 -12.86
CA ILE A 102 6.53 -6.05 -12.56
C ILE A 102 8.06 -6.10 -12.68
N PRO A 103 8.71 -4.98 -13.00
CA PRO A 103 10.17 -4.89 -12.98
C PRO A 103 10.71 -5.01 -11.54
N PRO A 104 12.01 -5.35 -11.37
CA PRO A 104 12.68 -5.28 -10.08
C PRO A 104 12.60 -3.89 -9.48
N SER A 105 12.47 -3.82 -8.14
CA SER A 105 12.50 -2.55 -7.41
C SER A 105 13.83 -1.82 -7.61
N GLU A 106 13.81 -0.50 -7.55
CA GLU A 106 15.05 0.28 -7.55
C GLU A 106 15.78 0.14 -6.21
N TYR A 107 17.11 0.23 -6.26
CA TYR A 107 18.00 0.22 -5.12
C TYR A 107 18.98 1.39 -5.25
N LYS A 108 18.87 2.36 -4.35
CA LYS A 108 19.70 3.57 -4.41
C LYS A 108 20.22 3.92 -3.04
N VAL A 109 21.55 4.00 -2.90
CA VAL A 109 22.15 4.47 -1.66
C VAL A 109 21.76 5.92 -1.41
N GLU A 110 21.19 6.17 -0.24
CA GLU A 110 20.83 7.51 0.25
C GLU A 110 21.47 7.77 1.61
N ARG A 111 21.93 9.01 1.80
CA ARG A 111 22.52 9.49 3.05
C ARG A 111 21.51 10.31 3.83
N PHE A 112 21.60 10.24 5.15
CA PHE A 112 20.81 11.10 6.02
C PHE A 112 21.34 12.53 5.96
N PRO A 113 20.48 13.51 5.63
CA PRO A 113 20.92 14.90 5.53
C PRO A 113 21.14 15.56 6.90
N SER A 114 20.68 14.95 8.01
CA SER A 114 20.72 15.60 9.31
C SER A 114 20.87 14.63 10.48
N LEU A 115 21.73 14.97 11.42
CA LEU A 115 21.82 14.41 12.77
C LEU A 115 21.15 15.42 13.73
N ARG A 116 20.07 15.01 14.41
CA ARG A 116 19.29 15.87 15.32
C ARG A 116 19.75 15.75 16.77
N ARG A 117 20.29 14.60 17.16
CA ARG A 117 20.76 14.32 18.52
C ARG A 117 22.00 13.43 18.49
N ALA A 118 22.95 13.68 19.40
CA ALA A 118 24.10 12.84 19.65
C ALA A 118 24.47 12.96 21.13
N ASP A 119 23.90 12.09 21.96
CA ASP A 119 24.18 12.02 23.39
C ASP A 119 25.16 10.89 23.69
N GLY A 120 26.03 11.08 24.66
CA GLY A 120 27.01 10.08 25.09
C GLY A 120 28.26 9.97 24.23
N ILE A 121 28.33 10.66 23.09
CA ILE A 121 29.49 10.66 22.20
C ILE A 121 29.56 11.92 21.33
N ARG A 122 30.79 12.27 20.94
CA ARG A 122 31.02 13.28 19.89
C ARG A 122 31.23 12.57 18.54
N VAL A 123 30.31 12.77 17.60
CA VAL A 123 30.40 12.22 16.24
C VAL A 123 31.10 13.20 15.29
N PRO A 124 31.70 12.71 14.17
CA PRO A 124 32.29 13.56 13.15
C PRO A 124 31.26 14.51 12.53
N LYS A 125 31.67 15.75 12.24
CA LYS A 125 30.77 16.82 11.70
C LYS A 125 29.99 16.43 10.45
N LYS A 126 30.60 15.60 9.59
CA LYS A 126 30.01 15.21 8.30
C LYS A 126 29.18 13.92 8.38
N PHE A 127 29.24 13.20 9.50
CA PHE A 127 28.35 12.07 9.75
C PHE A 127 26.93 12.60 10.00
N PRO A 128 25.87 11.98 9.49
CA PRO A 128 25.80 10.79 8.61
C PRO A 128 25.79 11.12 7.10
N LEU A 129 26.00 12.38 6.73
CA LEU A 129 25.93 12.84 5.33
C LEU A 129 27.03 12.20 4.45
N GLU A 130 28.20 11.97 5.06
CA GLU A 130 29.33 11.27 4.45
C GLU A 130 29.77 10.10 5.33
N LYS A 131 30.48 9.13 4.73
CA LYS A 131 31.11 8.05 5.47
C LYS A 131 32.27 8.62 6.33
N HIS A 132 32.05 8.65 7.63
CA HIS A 132 33.05 9.08 8.62
C HIS A 132 33.05 8.13 9.82
N PRO A 133 34.01 7.18 9.88
CA PRO A 133 34.12 6.23 11.00
C PRO A 133 34.36 6.94 12.33
N PHE A 134 33.81 6.38 13.40
CA PHE A 134 34.07 6.84 14.77
C PHE A 134 33.97 5.66 15.75
N THR A 135 34.67 5.80 16.87
CA THR A 135 34.76 4.76 17.90
C THR A 135 33.94 5.16 19.12
N ILE A 136 33.07 4.26 19.57
CA ILE A 136 32.34 4.35 20.82
C ILE A 136 33.17 3.61 21.87
N PRO A 137 33.61 4.26 22.98
CA PRO A 137 34.40 3.63 24.01
C PRO A 137 33.66 2.45 24.68
N SER A 138 34.39 1.59 25.37
CA SER A 138 33.79 0.55 26.21
C SER A 138 32.89 1.14 27.31
N ASN A 139 31.89 0.37 27.76
CA ASN A 139 30.95 0.73 28.83
C ASN A 139 30.26 2.09 28.64
N THR A 140 29.91 2.40 27.38
CA THR A 140 29.32 3.67 26.98
C THR A 140 27.89 3.45 26.43
N LYS A 141 26.98 4.36 26.80
CA LYS A 141 25.63 4.45 26.21
C LYS A 141 25.56 5.66 25.31
N VAL A 142 25.07 5.45 24.09
CA VAL A 142 24.95 6.47 23.05
C VAL A 142 23.52 6.51 22.55
N HIS A 143 23.01 7.72 22.34
CA HIS A 143 21.74 7.94 21.68
C HIS A 143 21.91 8.92 20.51
N LEU A 144 21.59 8.47 19.29
CA LEU A 144 21.63 9.29 18.08
C LEU A 144 20.24 9.35 17.49
N ILE A 145 19.84 10.51 16.93
CA ILE A 145 18.62 10.66 16.14
C ILE A 145 18.98 11.22 14.76
N LEU A 146 18.76 10.42 13.73
CA LEU A 146 18.91 10.83 12.34
C LEU A 146 17.57 11.29 11.77
N ASP A 147 17.58 12.36 10.97
CA ASP A 147 16.38 12.92 10.33
C ASP A 147 16.57 12.93 8.81
N GLN A 148 15.75 12.16 8.10
CA GLN A 148 15.72 12.12 6.64
C GLN A 148 15.04 13.36 6.03
N LYS A 149 14.41 14.22 6.85
CA LYS A 149 13.63 15.40 6.46
C LYS A 149 12.26 15.08 5.83
N TYR A 150 12.08 13.92 5.29
CA TYR A 150 10.83 13.41 4.71
C TYR A 150 10.69 11.91 5.00
N LEU A 151 9.49 11.40 4.86
CA LEU A 151 9.24 9.96 4.97
C LEU A 151 9.90 9.25 3.79
N THR A 152 10.57 8.13 4.07
CA THR A 152 11.23 7.29 3.06
C THR A 152 11.01 5.81 3.35
N THR A 153 11.24 4.98 2.35
CA THR A 153 11.26 3.51 2.44
C THR A 153 12.62 3.00 2.00
N GLY A 154 13.12 1.98 2.67
CA GLY A 154 14.42 1.40 2.29
C GLY A 154 14.97 0.45 3.33
N TYR A 155 16.19 0.01 3.09
CA TYR A 155 16.95 -0.85 3.98
C TYR A 155 17.98 0.00 4.70
N LEU A 156 17.99 -0.05 6.04
CA LEU A 156 19.06 0.60 6.79
C LEU A 156 20.27 -0.33 6.81
N SER A 157 21.44 0.19 6.45
CA SER A 157 22.69 -0.55 6.40
C SER A 157 23.68 0.04 7.41
N LEU A 158 24.03 -0.78 8.41
CA LEU A 158 25.00 -0.47 9.47
C LEU A 158 26.28 -1.26 9.22
N HIS A 159 27.40 -0.56 9.03
CA HIS A 159 28.74 -1.12 8.92
C HIS A 159 29.48 -0.88 10.21
N TYR A 160 30.03 -1.94 10.81
CA TYR A 160 30.70 -1.83 12.10
C TYR A 160 31.85 -2.84 12.27
N SER A 161 32.69 -2.60 13.25
CA SER A 161 33.77 -3.50 13.63
C SER A 161 33.93 -3.51 15.15
N GLN A 162 34.45 -4.61 15.67
CA GLN A 162 34.69 -4.80 17.12
C GLN A 162 33.38 -4.83 17.93
N GLY A 163 33.41 -4.40 19.19
CA GLY A 163 32.22 -4.25 20.01
C GLY A 163 31.61 -5.57 20.47
N GLU A 164 32.42 -6.59 20.81
CA GLU A 164 31.91 -7.87 21.32
C GLU A 164 30.88 -7.68 22.44
N GLY A 165 29.67 -8.21 22.26
CA GLY A 165 28.54 -8.09 23.15
C GLY A 165 27.86 -6.73 23.18
N ALA A 166 28.27 -5.76 22.35
CA ALA A 166 27.57 -4.49 22.23
C ALA A 166 26.18 -4.69 21.62
N GLU A 167 25.22 -3.91 22.09
CA GLU A 167 23.85 -3.90 21.58
C GLU A 167 23.61 -2.61 20.80
N VAL A 168 23.08 -2.74 19.58
CA VAL A 168 22.62 -1.62 18.75
C VAL A 168 21.13 -1.79 18.47
N ARG A 169 20.31 -0.81 18.83
CA ARG A 169 18.90 -0.74 18.47
C ARG A 169 18.69 0.36 17.44
N LEU A 170 18.01 0.02 16.37
CA LEU A 170 17.69 0.89 15.24
C LEU A 170 16.18 1.05 15.19
N GLY A 171 15.67 2.15 15.73
CA GLY A 171 14.25 2.46 15.79
C GLY A 171 13.79 3.30 14.60
N TYR A 172 12.60 3.03 14.09
CA TYR A 172 12.04 3.68 12.91
C TYR A 172 10.70 4.34 13.25
N THR A 173 10.56 5.63 12.95
CA THR A 173 9.29 6.34 13.16
C THR A 173 9.06 7.45 12.15
N GLU A 174 7.78 7.73 11.89
CA GLU A 174 7.36 8.88 11.06
C GLU A 174 7.51 10.20 11.81
N ALA A 175 7.25 10.19 13.12
CA ALA A 175 7.37 11.32 14.03
C ALA A 175 7.31 10.84 15.48
N TYR A 176 7.84 11.65 16.39
CA TYR A 176 7.71 11.40 17.83
C TYR A 176 6.32 11.80 18.33
N TYR A 177 5.89 11.19 19.41
CA TYR A 177 4.57 11.39 20.00
C TYR A 177 4.60 12.42 21.12
N SER A 178 3.74 13.43 21.04
CA SER A 178 3.48 14.35 22.14
C SER A 178 2.60 13.70 23.21
N ASP A 179 1.64 12.88 22.81
CA ASP A 179 0.83 12.04 23.69
C ASP A 179 0.65 10.64 23.07
N PRO A 180 1.45 9.65 23.54
CA PRO A 180 1.34 8.28 23.06
C PRO A 180 -0.01 7.61 23.33
N ALA A 181 -0.66 7.94 24.46
CA ALA A 181 -1.93 7.33 24.86
C ALA A 181 -3.08 7.74 23.93
N LEU A 182 -3.01 8.97 23.44
CA LEU A 182 -3.97 9.51 22.47
C LEU A 182 -3.50 9.36 21.01
N GLY A 183 -2.30 8.84 20.79
CA GLY A 183 -1.72 8.73 19.44
C GLY A 183 -1.36 10.06 18.80
N LEU A 184 -1.22 11.14 19.58
CA LEU A 184 -0.97 12.48 19.07
C LEU A 184 0.52 12.69 18.77
N LYS A 185 0.80 13.26 17.59
CA LYS A 185 2.16 13.59 17.12
C LYS A 185 2.42 15.10 16.98
N GLU A 186 1.36 15.89 16.82
CA GLU A 186 1.40 17.35 16.61
C GLU A 186 2.42 17.78 15.54
N ASP A 187 3.22 18.83 15.77
CA ASP A 187 4.25 19.21 14.82
C ASP A 187 5.30 18.10 14.71
N ARG A 188 5.36 17.49 13.53
CA ARG A 188 6.24 16.35 13.23
C ARG A 188 7.72 16.74 13.10
N ASN A 189 8.05 18.03 13.12
CA ASN A 189 9.42 18.52 13.11
C ASN A 189 10.02 18.63 14.52
N GLU A 190 9.16 18.71 15.54
CA GLU A 190 9.56 18.87 16.92
C GLU A 190 9.83 17.52 17.58
N LEU A 191 10.96 17.43 18.29
CA LEU A 191 11.39 16.25 19.03
C LEU A 191 11.45 16.49 20.55
N GLU A 192 11.61 17.75 20.95
CA GLU A 192 11.76 18.11 22.36
C GLU A 192 10.50 17.80 23.16
N GLY A 193 10.65 17.14 24.29
CA GLY A 193 9.52 16.73 25.13
C GLY A 193 8.64 15.61 24.58
N LYS A 194 9.00 15.03 23.43
CA LYS A 194 8.24 13.96 22.78
C LYS A 194 8.89 12.58 22.98
N THR A 195 8.08 11.55 22.85
CA THR A 195 8.47 10.16 23.06
C THR A 195 8.60 9.42 21.73
N PHE A 196 9.72 8.68 21.57
CA PHE A 196 9.84 7.71 20.49
C PHE A 196 8.89 6.54 20.73
N ILE A 197 8.09 6.20 19.74
CA ILE A 197 7.36 4.93 19.63
C ILE A 197 7.42 4.50 18.16
N GLY A 198 7.93 3.29 17.95
CA GLY A 198 8.09 2.71 16.62
C GLY A 198 8.63 1.30 16.74
N TYR A 199 8.68 0.60 15.63
CA TYR A 199 9.33 -0.70 15.60
C TYR A 199 10.85 -0.53 15.51
N GLU A 200 11.59 -1.53 16.01
CA GLU A 200 13.04 -1.50 16.10
C GLU A 200 13.64 -2.79 15.54
N ASP A 201 14.84 -2.68 15.00
CA ASP A 201 15.75 -3.81 14.82
C ASP A 201 16.82 -3.78 15.92
N LYS A 202 17.18 -4.94 16.45
CA LYS A 202 18.21 -5.10 17.47
C LYS A 202 19.36 -5.95 16.95
N ILE A 203 20.57 -5.44 17.07
CA ILE A 203 21.81 -6.11 16.67
C ILE A 203 22.64 -6.40 17.92
N ILE A 204 23.14 -7.64 18.06
CA ILE A 204 24.15 -8.05 19.04
C ILE A 204 25.45 -8.27 18.29
N CYS A 205 26.45 -7.44 18.58
CA CYS A 205 27.75 -7.46 17.90
C CYS A 205 28.63 -8.61 18.37
N ASP A 206 29.38 -9.26 17.47
CA ASP A 206 30.24 -10.42 17.73
C ASP A 206 31.71 -10.07 17.99
N GLY A 207 32.10 -8.81 17.87
CA GLY A 207 33.48 -8.36 17.98
C GLY A 207 34.31 -8.50 16.68
N GLY A 208 33.74 -8.99 15.62
CA GLY A 208 34.40 -9.14 14.33
C GLY A 208 34.73 -7.83 13.64
N ILE A 209 35.45 -7.90 12.52
CA ILE A 209 35.87 -6.76 11.71
C ILE A 209 35.07 -6.75 10.39
N GLY A 210 34.69 -5.54 9.91
CA GLY A 210 34.01 -5.35 8.63
C GLY A 210 32.63 -6.00 8.58
N ARG A 211 31.90 -5.98 9.71
CA ARG A 211 30.54 -6.51 9.77
C ARG A 211 29.56 -5.56 9.11
N VAL A 212 28.58 -6.12 8.41
CA VAL A 212 27.50 -5.37 7.78
C VAL A 212 26.16 -5.98 8.19
N TYR A 213 25.32 -5.19 8.81
CA TYR A 213 23.92 -5.51 9.00
C TYR A 213 23.09 -4.70 8.01
N THR A 214 22.23 -5.38 7.28
CA THR A 214 21.16 -4.77 6.49
C THR A 214 19.89 -5.54 6.76
N SER A 215 18.78 -4.85 7.09
CA SER A 215 17.53 -5.51 7.40
C SER A 215 17.06 -6.39 6.24
N LEU A 216 16.45 -7.56 6.52
CA LEU A 216 15.90 -8.47 5.50
C LEU A 216 14.65 -7.89 4.83
N TRP A 217 13.96 -7.00 5.53
CA TRP A 217 12.77 -6.31 5.06
C TRP A 217 13.01 -4.81 5.05
N TRP A 218 12.54 -4.11 4.01
CA TRP A 218 12.61 -2.66 3.97
C TRP A 218 11.77 -2.04 5.10
N ARG A 219 12.26 -0.93 5.64
CA ARG A 219 11.65 -0.16 6.72
C ARG A 219 11.14 1.17 6.20
N THR A 220 10.30 1.81 6.99
CA THR A 220 9.77 3.15 6.68
C THR A 220 10.09 4.08 7.83
N TRP A 221 10.67 5.23 7.53
CA TRP A 221 11.03 6.22 8.54
C TRP A 221 11.11 7.62 7.97
N ARG A 222 10.91 8.59 8.83
CA ARG A 222 11.49 9.92 8.74
C ARG A 222 12.65 10.03 9.70
N TYR A 223 12.49 9.54 10.92
CA TYR A 223 13.53 9.51 11.94
C TYR A 223 14.00 8.09 12.18
N VAL A 224 15.34 7.96 12.33
CA VAL A 224 15.95 6.75 12.84
C VAL A 224 16.50 7.07 14.21
N ASP A 225 15.98 6.40 15.24
CA ASP A 225 16.35 6.51 16.65
C ASP A 225 17.32 5.38 16.99
N ILE A 226 18.55 5.71 17.38
CA ILE A 226 19.63 4.73 17.53
C ILE A 226 20.11 4.73 18.95
N HIS A 227 19.96 3.59 19.63
CA HIS A 227 20.56 3.35 20.93
C HIS A 227 21.67 2.34 20.83
N ILE A 228 22.86 2.69 21.37
CA ILE A 228 24.01 1.81 21.38
C ILE A 228 24.52 1.67 22.82
N GLU A 229 24.71 0.45 23.25
CA GLU A 229 25.34 0.14 24.55
C GLU A 229 26.53 -0.77 24.33
N THR A 230 27.75 -0.25 24.54
CA THR A 230 28.96 -1.04 24.48
C THR A 230 29.20 -1.72 25.83
N LYS A 231 29.82 -2.91 25.79
CA LYS A 231 30.27 -3.65 26.97
C LYS A 231 31.78 -3.38 27.18
N ASN A 232 32.55 -4.37 27.55
CA ASN A 232 33.96 -4.24 27.89
C ASN A 232 34.89 -3.91 26.68
N LYS A 233 34.38 -3.90 25.48
CA LYS A 233 35.12 -3.61 24.26
C LYS A 233 34.52 -2.39 23.53
N PRO A 234 35.39 -1.55 22.93
CA PRO A 234 34.91 -0.44 22.09
C PRO A 234 34.24 -0.97 20.82
N LEU A 235 33.28 -0.21 20.27
CA LEU A 235 32.63 -0.46 19.00
C LEU A 235 33.03 0.61 18.01
N VAL A 236 33.40 0.21 16.80
CA VAL A 236 33.66 1.15 15.69
C VAL A 236 32.44 1.15 14.78
N ILE A 237 31.80 2.30 14.63
CA ILE A 237 30.83 2.54 13.57
C ILE A 237 31.61 2.99 12.34
N GLU A 238 31.63 2.18 11.29
CA GLU A 238 32.36 2.46 10.06
C GLU A 238 31.54 3.27 9.07
N ASP A 239 30.25 2.95 8.97
CA ASP A 239 29.30 3.67 8.14
C ASP A 239 27.84 3.39 8.55
N LEU A 240 26.96 4.32 8.22
CA LEU A 240 25.52 4.15 8.33
C LEU A 240 24.85 4.92 7.20
N HIS A 241 24.09 4.21 6.39
CA HIS A 241 23.33 4.79 5.29
C HIS A 241 22.05 3.98 5.03
N SER A 242 21.18 4.50 4.21
CA SER A 242 20.02 3.78 3.73
C SER A 242 20.20 3.33 2.28
N ILE A 243 19.48 2.28 1.91
CA ILE A 243 19.31 1.85 0.51
C ILE A 243 17.83 2.04 0.22
N TYR A 244 17.49 3.17 -0.43
CA TYR A 244 16.13 3.46 -0.86
C TYR A 244 15.64 2.37 -1.80
N SER A 245 14.41 1.91 -1.59
CA SER A 245 13.76 0.93 -2.44
C SER A 245 12.29 1.26 -2.64
N ALA A 246 11.86 1.25 -3.88
CA ALA A 246 10.47 1.44 -4.30
C ALA A 246 10.29 0.88 -5.73
N TYR A 247 9.05 0.83 -6.20
CA TYR A 247 8.78 0.53 -7.61
C TYR A 247 9.43 1.60 -8.52
N PRO A 248 10.11 1.21 -9.62
CA PRO A 248 10.95 2.12 -10.42
C PRO A 248 10.14 2.98 -11.39
N PHE A 249 9.19 3.74 -10.89
CA PHE A 249 8.42 4.68 -11.72
C PHE A 249 9.30 5.75 -12.35
N VAL A 250 9.11 5.98 -13.65
CA VAL A 250 9.66 7.12 -14.35
C VAL A 250 8.57 8.20 -14.47
N LYS A 251 8.78 9.36 -13.86
CA LYS A 251 7.85 10.49 -13.97
C LYS A 251 8.02 11.16 -15.34
N GLU A 252 6.94 11.21 -16.11
CA GLU A 252 6.91 11.76 -17.47
C GLU A 252 5.98 12.98 -17.57
N SER A 253 5.25 13.28 -16.49
CA SER A 253 4.39 14.45 -16.40
C SER A 253 5.14 15.69 -15.94
N SER A 254 4.68 16.85 -16.37
CA SER A 254 5.10 18.16 -15.86
C SER A 254 3.86 19.00 -15.52
N PHE A 255 4.02 19.87 -14.53
CA PHE A 255 2.99 20.82 -14.12
C PHE A 255 3.66 22.10 -13.68
N SER A 256 3.11 23.23 -14.09
CA SER A 256 3.55 24.56 -13.64
C SER A 256 2.33 25.44 -13.36
N ALA A 257 2.37 26.12 -12.22
CA ALA A 257 1.38 27.12 -11.80
C ALA A 257 2.11 28.36 -11.27
N PRO A 258 2.63 29.23 -12.14
CA PRO A 258 3.42 30.39 -11.74
C PRO A 258 2.69 31.31 -10.75
N GLU A 259 1.37 31.40 -10.86
CA GLU A 259 0.48 32.19 -10.00
C GLU A 259 0.24 31.56 -8.62
N ASN A 260 0.50 30.27 -8.47
CA ASN A 260 0.32 29.54 -7.20
C ASN A 260 1.35 28.41 -7.04
N LYS A 261 2.52 28.76 -6.56
CA LYS A 261 3.64 27.82 -6.36
C LYS A 261 3.37 26.72 -5.31
N ASP A 262 2.37 26.89 -4.47
CA ASP A 262 2.01 25.85 -3.50
C ASP A 262 1.44 24.61 -4.18
N LEU A 263 0.79 24.77 -5.34
CA LEU A 263 0.31 23.63 -6.13
C LEU A 263 1.47 22.75 -6.62
N GLU A 264 2.59 23.35 -7.03
CA GLU A 264 3.78 22.59 -7.45
C GLU A 264 4.34 21.75 -6.29
N LYS A 265 4.42 22.35 -5.08
CA LYS A 265 4.87 21.64 -3.86
C LYS A 265 3.91 20.53 -3.45
N ILE A 266 2.60 20.77 -3.53
CA ILE A 266 1.58 19.76 -3.24
C ILE A 266 1.74 18.56 -4.17
N LEU A 267 1.94 18.78 -5.48
CA LEU A 267 2.15 17.71 -6.45
C LEU A 267 3.46 16.96 -6.22
N GLU A 268 4.53 17.66 -5.81
CA GLU A 268 5.80 17.02 -5.45
C GLU A 268 5.64 16.09 -4.24
N ILE A 269 4.95 16.56 -3.18
CA ILE A 269 4.64 15.76 -1.99
C ILE A 269 3.77 14.57 -2.37
N GLY A 270 2.73 14.80 -3.17
CA GLY A 270 1.82 13.75 -3.65
C GLY A 270 2.54 12.68 -4.45
N TRP A 271 3.44 13.07 -5.36
CA TRP A 271 4.24 12.13 -6.14
C TRP A 271 5.20 11.31 -5.27
N ARG A 272 5.89 11.96 -4.32
CA ARG A 272 6.75 11.26 -3.36
C ARG A 272 5.96 10.23 -2.56
N THR A 273 4.79 10.63 -2.03
CA THR A 273 3.90 9.73 -1.27
C THR A 273 3.43 8.54 -2.11
N ALA A 274 3.04 8.78 -3.36
CA ALA A 274 2.64 7.70 -4.26
C ALA A 274 3.76 6.68 -4.47
N ARG A 275 5.02 7.15 -4.61
CA ARG A 275 6.18 6.26 -4.72
C ARG A 275 6.44 5.44 -3.46
N LEU A 276 6.25 6.02 -2.28
CA LEU A 276 6.39 5.31 -1.00
C LEU A 276 5.31 4.25 -0.80
N CYS A 277 4.16 4.41 -1.46
CA CYS A 277 3.05 3.45 -1.43
C CYS A 277 3.05 2.48 -2.62
N ALA A 278 4.19 2.34 -3.30
CA ALA A 278 4.36 1.41 -4.41
C ALA A 278 5.71 0.69 -4.32
N ASN A 279 5.66 -0.62 -4.12
CA ASN A 279 6.84 -1.49 -4.12
C ASN A 279 6.54 -2.72 -4.99
N GLU A 280 6.30 -3.91 -4.44
CA GLU A 280 5.83 -5.08 -5.20
C GLU A 280 4.33 -4.97 -5.53
N THR A 281 3.60 -4.20 -4.75
CA THR A 281 2.18 -3.85 -4.91
C THR A 281 1.99 -2.38 -4.58
N TYR A 282 0.83 -1.82 -4.88
CA TYR A 282 0.38 -0.62 -4.19
C TYR A 282 0.13 -0.94 -2.71
N MET A 283 0.13 0.07 -1.87
CA MET A 283 -0.10 -0.05 -0.43
C MET A 283 -0.92 1.13 0.08
N ASP A 284 -1.81 0.88 1.02
CA ASP A 284 -2.57 1.92 1.72
C ASP A 284 -1.65 2.93 2.41
N CYS A 285 -0.66 2.43 3.14
CA CYS A 285 0.38 3.22 3.76
C CYS A 285 1.69 2.42 3.87
N PRO A 286 2.86 3.08 3.88
CA PRO A 286 4.14 2.37 3.90
C PRO A 286 4.60 2.00 5.32
N TYR A 287 4.04 2.60 6.39
CA TYR A 287 4.53 2.43 7.75
C TYR A 287 3.72 1.42 8.57
N TYR A 288 2.38 1.54 8.61
CA TYR A 288 1.54 0.76 9.52
C TYR A 288 1.08 -0.58 8.94
N GLU A 289 0.57 -0.60 7.70
CA GLU A 289 -0.11 -1.77 7.15
C GLU A 289 0.64 -2.42 5.99
N GLN A 290 1.08 -1.66 5.00
CA GLN A 290 1.72 -2.17 3.77
C GLN A 290 0.79 -3.13 3.00
N LEU A 291 -0.50 -2.83 2.94
CA LEU A 291 -1.54 -3.68 2.37
C LEU A 291 -2.17 -3.05 1.14
N GLN A 292 -2.47 -3.86 0.12
CA GLN A 292 -3.09 -3.39 -1.12
C GLN A 292 -4.62 -3.48 -1.03
N TYR A 293 -5.28 -2.40 -0.57
CA TYR A 293 -6.73 -2.25 -0.58
C TYR A 293 -7.21 -1.63 -1.90
N TRP A 294 -8.34 -2.11 -2.46
CA TRP A 294 -8.76 -1.67 -3.81
C TRP A 294 -9.28 -0.24 -3.85
N GLY A 295 -9.86 0.26 -2.77
CA GLY A 295 -10.27 1.67 -2.69
C GLY A 295 -9.08 2.61 -2.81
N ASP A 296 -8.04 2.36 -2.03
CA ASP A 296 -6.78 3.10 -2.01
C ASP A 296 -6.04 2.93 -3.33
N THR A 297 -5.93 1.70 -3.78
CA THR A 297 -5.22 1.35 -5.01
C THR A 297 -5.82 2.03 -6.23
N ARG A 298 -7.14 2.20 -6.32
CA ARG A 298 -7.77 2.93 -7.42
C ARG A 298 -7.23 4.37 -7.54
N ILE A 299 -7.13 5.08 -6.41
CA ILE A 299 -6.61 6.46 -6.41
C ILE A 299 -5.11 6.47 -6.76
N GLN A 300 -4.34 5.54 -6.22
CA GLN A 300 -2.90 5.41 -6.52
C GLN A 300 -2.66 5.05 -7.99
N ALA A 301 -3.47 4.15 -8.55
CA ALA A 301 -3.44 3.83 -9.98
C ALA A 301 -3.72 5.06 -10.84
N MET A 302 -4.68 5.91 -10.46
CA MET A 302 -4.93 7.18 -11.16
C MET A 302 -3.72 8.10 -11.11
N ILE A 303 -3.04 8.23 -9.97
CA ILE A 303 -1.80 9.01 -9.87
C ILE A 303 -0.72 8.46 -10.82
N THR A 304 -0.58 7.13 -10.88
CA THR A 304 0.33 6.46 -11.83
C THR A 304 -0.05 6.79 -13.29
N LEU A 305 -1.32 6.64 -13.64
CA LEU A 305 -1.83 6.88 -14.99
C LEU A 305 -1.63 8.33 -15.45
N TYR A 306 -1.72 9.31 -14.54
CA TYR A 306 -1.47 10.72 -14.85
C TYR A 306 0.01 11.07 -15.02
N ASN A 307 0.89 10.38 -14.30
CA ASN A 307 2.28 10.80 -14.17
C ASN A 307 3.27 9.96 -14.97
N THR A 308 2.88 8.77 -15.44
CA THR A 308 3.78 7.82 -16.10
C THR A 308 3.09 7.15 -17.28
N HIS A 309 3.87 6.52 -18.16
CA HIS A 309 3.35 5.55 -19.14
C HIS A 309 3.39 4.11 -18.64
N ASP A 310 3.78 3.88 -17.39
CA ASP A 310 3.80 2.54 -16.81
C ASP A 310 2.41 1.91 -16.82
N THR A 311 2.35 0.65 -17.20
CA THR A 311 1.14 -0.17 -17.19
C THR A 311 1.27 -1.40 -16.30
N CYS A 312 2.50 -1.76 -15.90
CA CYS A 312 2.77 -3.00 -15.21
C CYS A 312 2.16 -3.02 -13.81
N MET A 313 2.36 -1.96 -13.03
CA MET A 313 1.85 -1.90 -11.65
C MET A 313 0.31 -1.90 -11.61
N VAL A 314 -0.33 -1.13 -12.49
CA VAL A 314 -1.81 -1.10 -12.56
C VAL A 314 -2.36 -2.45 -13.01
N LYS A 315 -1.76 -3.07 -14.05
CA LYS A 315 -2.15 -4.43 -14.48
C LYS A 315 -1.94 -5.47 -13.39
N ASN A 316 -0.82 -5.38 -12.66
CA ASN A 316 -0.55 -6.26 -11.53
C ASN A 316 -1.67 -6.18 -10.48
N ALA A 317 -2.08 -4.96 -10.11
CA ALA A 317 -3.18 -4.74 -9.17
C ALA A 317 -4.52 -5.27 -9.70
N LEU A 318 -4.84 -5.03 -10.97
CA LEU A 318 -6.06 -5.55 -11.61
C LEU A 318 -6.07 -7.09 -11.62
N GLU A 319 -4.96 -7.71 -11.94
CA GLU A 319 -4.83 -9.17 -11.97
C GLU A 319 -4.90 -9.78 -10.57
N GLN A 320 -4.27 -9.17 -9.58
CA GLN A 320 -4.35 -9.60 -8.19
C GLN A 320 -5.77 -9.46 -7.63
N GLY A 321 -6.51 -8.41 -8.00
CA GLY A 321 -7.92 -8.28 -7.67
C GLY A 321 -8.76 -9.42 -8.26
N ARG A 322 -8.53 -9.77 -9.53
CA ARG A 322 -9.18 -10.92 -10.18
C ARG A 322 -8.88 -12.23 -9.46
N GLN A 323 -7.61 -12.43 -9.04
CA GLN A 323 -7.20 -13.64 -8.32
C GLN A 323 -7.77 -13.73 -6.90
N SER A 324 -8.19 -12.61 -6.32
CA SER A 324 -8.77 -12.54 -4.98
C SER A 324 -10.26 -12.88 -4.92
N ILE A 325 -10.93 -13.08 -6.08
CA ILE A 325 -12.36 -13.40 -6.12
C ILE A 325 -12.58 -14.76 -5.48
N GLY A 326 -13.32 -14.75 -4.37
CA GLY A 326 -13.71 -15.95 -3.63
C GLY A 326 -14.90 -16.68 -4.26
N ALA A 327 -15.30 -17.77 -3.61
CA ALA A 327 -16.47 -18.57 -4.02
C ALA A 327 -17.77 -17.76 -4.04
N ASP A 328 -17.85 -16.71 -3.21
CA ASP A 328 -19.02 -15.81 -3.16
C ASP A 328 -19.15 -14.92 -4.40
N GLY A 329 -18.10 -14.77 -5.19
CA GLY A 329 -18.13 -13.98 -6.43
C GLY A 329 -17.72 -12.53 -6.31
N ILE A 330 -17.18 -12.08 -5.17
CA ILE A 330 -16.59 -10.75 -4.99
C ILE A 330 -15.10 -10.83 -4.65
N THR A 331 -14.38 -9.73 -4.88
CA THR A 331 -12.97 -9.63 -4.49
C THR A 331 -12.82 -9.59 -2.97
N MET A 332 -11.70 -10.08 -2.46
CA MET A 332 -11.28 -9.63 -1.12
C MET A 332 -11.11 -8.12 -1.12
N GLY A 333 -11.22 -7.48 0.03
CA GLY A 333 -11.03 -6.03 0.18
C GLY A 333 -9.58 -5.59 -0.06
N ARG A 334 -8.65 -6.52 0.18
CA ARG A 334 -7.20 -6.38 -0.01
C ARG A 334 -6.57 -7.69 -0.47
N TYR A 335 -5.54 -7.61 -1.30
CA TYR A 335 -4.83 -8.80 -1.78
C TYR A 335 -3.49 -8.38 -2.44
N PRO A 336 -2.39 -9.18 -2.33
CA PRO A 336 -2.32 -10.48 -1.63
C PRO A 336 -2.37 -10.35 -0.10
N THR A 337 -2.94 -11.34 0.57
CA THR A 337 -3.07 -11.38 2.05
C THR A 337 -3.23 -12.82 2.53
N ASN A 338 -2.77 -13.09 3.76
CA ASN A 338 -3.00 -14.36 4.44
C ASN A 338 -4.30 -14.37 5.27
N SER A 339 -4.94 -13.21 5.45
CA SER A 339 -6.16 -13.04 6.23
C SER A 339 -7.29 -12.56 5.33
N HIS A 340 -8.30 -13.36 5.16
CA HIS A 340 -9.45 -13.02 4.33
C HIS A 340 -10.22 -11.86 4.97
N GLN A 341 -10.43 -10.80 4.19
CA GLN A 341 -11.26 -9.67 4.56
C GLN A 341 -12.06 -9.24 3.33
N PHE A 342 -13.38 -9.20 3.46
CA PHE A 342 -14.26 -8.74 2.40
C PHE A 342 -14.73 -7.32 2.69
N ILE A 343 -14.48 -6.42 1.74
CA ILE A 343 -14.99 -5.05 1.71
C ILE A 343 -15.79 -4.93 0.43
N SER A 344 -17.10 -5.10 0.53
CA SER A 344 -17.95 -5.23 -0.66
C SER A 344 -17.87 -4.02 -1.59
N SER A 345 -17.84 -2.80 -1.07
CA SER A 345 -17.65 -1.58 -1.85
C SER A 345 -16.37 -1.58 -2.69
N PHE A 346 -15.33 -2.24 -2.21
CA PHE A 346 -14.03 -2.26 -2.89
C PHE A 346 -14.02 -3.12 -4.15
N SER A 347 -14.92 -4.09 -4.27
CA SER A 347 -15.15 -4.81 -5.53
C SER A 347 -15.66 -3.87 -6.64
N LEU A 348 -16.50 -2.90 -6.29
CA LEU A 348 -16.97 -1.86 -7.23
C LEU A 348 -15.82 -0.91 -7.62
N TRP A 349 -14.99 -0.51 -6.65
CA TRP A 349 -13.82 0.33 -6.92
C TRP A 349 -12.75 -0.39 -7.76
N TRP A 350 -12.57 -1.69 -7.60
CA TRP A 350 -11.69 -2.50 -8.44
C TRP A 350 -12.16 -2.50 -9.91
N ILE A 351 -13.47 -2.65 -10.16
CA ILE A 351 -14.04 -2.50 -11.52
C ILE A 351 -13.79 -1.08 -12.02
N GLY A 352 -14.02 -0.06 -11.18
CA GLY A 352 -13.75 1.33 -11.52
C GLY A 352 -12.29 1.58 -11.90
N MET A 353 -11.32 0.97 -11.20
CA MET A 353 -9.90 1.04 -11.55
C MET A 353 -9.64 0.46 -12.96
N GLY A 354 -10.29 -0.64 -13.32
CA GLY A 354 -10.19 -1.20 -14.66
C GLY A 354 -10.78 -0.28 -15.72
N TYR A 355 -11.93 0.35 -15.45
CA TYR A 355 -12.50 1.35 -16.34
C TYR A 355 -11.56 2.56 -16.52
N ASP A 356 -10.97 3.07 -15.44
CA ASP A 356 -9.98 4.15 -15.48
C ASP A 356 -8.76 3.76 -16.32
N TYR A 357 -8.25 2.53 -16.14
CA TYR A 357 -7.14 2.00 -16.94
C TYR A 357 -7.46 1.97 -18.43
N TRP A 358 -8.65 1.50 -18.81
CA TRP A 358 -9.09 1.52 -20.21
C TRP A 358 -9.15 2.94 -20.78
N MET A 359 -9.71 3.89 -20.04
CA MET A 359 -9.84 5.28 -20.49
C MET A 359 -8.48 5.94 -20.75
N TYR A 360 -7.45 5.60 -19.98
CA TYR A 360 -6.12 6.20 -20.07
C TYR A 360 -5.13 5.43 -20.95
N ARG A 361 -5.36 4.15 -21.22
CA ARG A 361 -4.42 3.28 -21.96
C ARG A 361 -5.02 2.63 -23.21
N GLY A 362 -6.33 2.54 -23.33
CA GLY A 362 -7.00 1.96 -24.49
C GLY A 362 -6.72 0.47 -24.72
N ASP A 363 -6.23 -0.28 -23.70
CA ASP A 363 -5.83 -1.68 -23.83
C ASP A 363 -7.05 -2.63 -23.77
N GLU A 364 -7.88 -2.57 -24.82
CA GLU A 364 -9.11 -3.37 -24.91
C GLU A 364 -8.83 -4.87 -24.86
N LYS A 365 -7.72 -5.32 -25.46
CA LYS A 365 -7.35 -6.75 -25.46
C LYS A 365 -7.16 -7.29 -24.05
N TYR A 366 -6.48 -6.55 -23.21
CA TYR A 366 -6.28 -6.92 -21.79
C TYR A 366 -7.60 -6.79 -21.03
N MET A 367 -8.29 -5.67 -21.18
CA MET A 367 -9.54 -5.41 -20.46
C MET A 367 -10.62 -6.45 -20.74
N LYS A 368 -10.69 -6.97 -21.98
CA LYS A 368 -11.59 -8.07 -22.34
C LYS A 368 -11.39 -9.31 -21.48
N THR A 369 -10.18 -9.56 -21.00
CA THR A 369 -9.89 -10.72 -20.12
C THR A 369 -10.46 -10.55 -18.71
N LEU A 370 -10.80 -9.33 -18.29
CA LEU A 370 -11.36 -9.02 -16.98
C LEU A 370 -12.89 -9.03 -16.95
N LEU A 371 -13.56 -8.90 -18.11
CA LEU A 371 -15.02 -8.84 -18.19
C LEU A 371 -15.74 -10.02 -17.51
N PRO A 372 -15.28 -11.28 -17.61
CA PRO A 372 -15.92 -12.38 -16.89
C PRO A 372 -15.97 -12.16 -15.38
N ALA A 373 -14.88 -11.64 -14.80
CA ALA A 373 -14.80 -11.30 -13.37
C ALA A 373 -15.76 -10.16 -13.00
N TYR A 374 -15.87 -9.14 -13.84
CA TYR A 374 -16.80 -8.04 -13.64
C TYR A 374 -18.25 -8.51 -13.65
N ARG A 375 -18.62 -9.39 -14.59
CA ARG A 375 -19.95 -10.02 -14.62
C ARG A 375 -20.24 -10.81 -13.33
N THR A 376 -19.27 -11.54 -12.83
CA THR A 376 -19.41 -12.31 -11.57
C THR A 376 -19.72 -11.36 -10.40
N ILE A 377 -18.99 -10.27 -10.27
CA ILE A 377 -19.22 -9.28 -9.22
C ILE A 377 -20.60 -8.63 -9.37
N LEU A 378 -20.98 -8.21 -10.58
CA LEU A 378 -22.29 -7.59 -10.80
C LEU A 378 -23.43 -8.57 -10.52
N ALA A 379 -23.31 -9.85 -10.89
CA ALA A 379 -24.28 -10.88 -10.57
C ALA A 379 -24.43 -11.11 -9.05
N TRP A 380 -23.33 -10.97 -8.30
CA TRP A 380 -23.42 -10.99 -6.84
C TRP A 380 -24.20 -9.80 -6.29
N TYR A 381 -24.03 -8.59 -6.83
CA TYR A 381 -24.78 -7.40 -6.42
C TYR A 381 -26.27 -7.49 -6.78
N GLU A 382 -26.61 -8.10 -7.93
CA GLU A 382 -27.99 -8.27 -8.38
C GLU A 382 -28.86 -9.06 -7.38
N GLN A 383 -28.28 -9.97 -6.60
CA GLN A 383 -29.00 -10.74 -5.57
C GLN A 383 -29.57 -9.84 -4.45
N TRP A 384 -29.01 -8.67 -4.26
CA TRP A 384 -29.39 -7.71 -3.23
C TRP A 384 -30.31 -6.60 -3.71
N LEU A 385 -30.69 -6.62 -4.99
CA LEU A 385 -31.63 -5.65 -5.55
C LEU A 385 -33.04 -5.90 -5.00
N LYS A 386 -33.67 -4.81 -4.59
CA LYS A 386 -35.07 -4.77 -4.23
C LYS A 386 -35.96 -4.58 -5.49
N PRO A 387 -37.29 -4.74 -5.37
CA PRO A 387 -38.20 -4.58 -6.52
C PRO A 387 -38.15 -3.19 -7.19
N ASP A 388 -37.68 -2.17 -6.48
CA ASP A 388 -37.47 -0.82 -7.01
C ASP A 388 -36.09 -0.61 -7.61
N TYR A 389 -35.29 -1.68 -7.75
CA TYR A 389 -33.90 -1.70 -8.21
C TYR A 389 -32.88 -1.01 -7.32
N THR A 390 -33.25 -0.52 -6.13
CA THR A 390 -32.26 -0.06 -5.15
C THR A 390 -31.70 -1.26 -4.36
N LEU A 391 -30.49 -1.12 -3.86
CA LEU A 391 -29.84 -2.16 -3.06
C LEU A 391 -30.48 -2.27 -1.66
N GLY A 392 -30.61 -3.48 -1.18
CA GLY A 392 -30.98 -3.81 0.17
C GLY A 392 -29.77 -3.93 1.09
N HIS A 393 -29.86 -4.86 2.05
CA HIS A 393 -28.76 -5.11 2.98
C HIS A 393 -27.61 -5.85 2.28
N ILE A 394 -26.52 -5.14 2.02
CA ILE A 394 -25.28 -5.73 1.47
C ILE A 394 -24.47 -6.34 2.61
N PRO A 395 -24.09 -7.62 2.53
CA PRO A 395 -23.23 -8.25 3.52
C PRO A 395 -21.81 -7.72 3.45
N TYR A 396 -21.04 -8.05 4.48
CA TYR A 396 -19.68 -7.64 4.69
C TYR A 396 -19.52 -6.12 4.98
N TRP A 397 -18.30 -5.71 5.20
CA TRP A 397 -17.96 -4.32 5.46
C TRP A 397 -18.09 -3.50 4.17
N PHE A 398 -18.97 -2.51 4.17
CA PHE A 398 -19.15 -1.59 3.04
C PHE A 398 -18.45 -0.27 3.34
N PHE A 399 -17.13 -0.33 3.46
CA PHE A 399 -16.32 0.86 3.73
C PHE A 399 -16.38 1.86 2.57
N VAL A 400 -16.48 3.14 2.89
CA VAL A 400 -16.43 4.23 1.90
C VAL A 400 -15.41 5.30 2.26
N ASP A 401 -15.44 5.82 3.48
CA ASP A 401 -14.55 6.91 3.92
C ASP A 401 -14.55 7.04 5.45
N TRP A 402 -13.41 7.38 6.04
CA TRP A 402 -13.31 7.69 7.47
C TRP A 402 -13.90 9.06 7.82
N ALA A 403 -15.04 9.42 7.23
CA ALA A 403 -15.72 10.68 7.48
C ALA A 403 -16.37 10.70 8.87
N GLU A 404 -16.29 11.85 9.55
CA GLU A 404 -17.08 12.08 10.75
C GLU A 404 -18.57 11.99 10.41
N GLY A 405 -19.29 11.10 11.08
CA GLY A 405 -20.69 10.78 10.76
C GLY A 405 -20.90 9.48 9.99
N PHE A 406 -19.81 8.80 9.57
CA PHE A 406 -19.85 7.45 9.00
C PHE A 406 -19.30 6.42 10.01
N PRO A 407 -20.16 5.71 10.78
CA PRO A 407 -19.71 4.71 11.74
C PRO A 407 -18.84 3.65 11.06
N ASN A 408 -17.64 3.42 11.58
CA ASN A 408 -16.66 2.48 10.98
C ASN A 408 -16.36 2.73 9.49
N GLY A 409 -16.49 3.98 9.03
CA GLY A 409 -16.30 4.33 7.63
C GLY A 409 -17.40 3.86 6.68
N GLU A 410 -18.52 3.39 7.19
CA GLU A 410 -19.67 2.94 6.41
C GLU A 410 -20.68 4.05 6.18
N PRO A 411 -21.33 4.12 5.00
CA PRO A 411 -22.39 5.08 4.77
C PRO A 411 -23.60 4.79 5.64
N LEU A 412 -24.38 5.83 5.91
CA LEU A 412 -25.63 5.68 6.65
C LEU A 412 -26.62 4.81 5.87
N ARG A 413 -27.30 3.94 6.61
CA ARG A 413 -28.27 2.98 6.09
C ARG A 413 -29.56 2.98 6.88
N GLU A 414 -30.65 2.66 6.23
CA GLU A 414 -31.92 2.35 6.89
C GLU A 414 -31.97 0.89 7.35
N LYS A 415 -32.98 0.54 8.13
CA LYS A 415 -33.14 -0.83 8.67
C LYS A 415 -33.24 -1.90 7.58
N ASP A 416 -33.70 -1.54 6.40
CA ASP A 416 -33.82 -2.42 5.24
C ASP A 416 -32.53 -2.48 4.38
N GLY A 417 -31.44 -1.90 4.89
CA GLY A 417 -30.14 -1.84 4.23
C GLY A 417 -29.98 -0.71 3.21
N ASN A 418 -31.03 0.08 2.96
CA ASN A 418 -31.01 1.10 1.92
C ASN A 418 -30.07 2.26 2.22
N SER A 419 -29.25 2.62 1.24
CA SER A 419 -28.29 3.74 1.27
C SER A 419 -28.10 4.32 -0.12
N ALA A 420 -28.20 5.64 -0.24
CA ALA A 420 -27.97 6.34 -1.50
C ALA A 420 -26.55 6.14 -2.03
N LEU A 421 -25.57 6.06 -1.14
CA LEU A 421 -24.18 5.92 -1.52
C LEU A 421 -23.89 4.53 -2.12
N GLN A 422 -24.47 3.47 -1.56
CA GLN A 422 -24.37 2.13 -2.13
C GLN A 422 -24.98 2.07 -3.52
N ASP A 423 -26.18 2.63 -3.69
CA ASP A 423 -26.89 2.67 -4.97
C ASP A 423 -26.11 3.44 -6.03
N LEU A 424 -25.50 4.57 -5.67
CA LEU A 424 -24.70 5.39 -6.58
C LEU A 424 -23.39 4.72 -6.99
N MET A 425 -22.71 4.04 -6.08
CA MET A 425 -21.49 3.28 -6.40
C MET A 425 -21.82 2.14 -7.37
N TYR A 426 -22.92 1.43 -7.14
CA TYR A 426 -23.36 0.36 -8.02
C TYR A 426 -23.78 0.91 -9.39
N LEU A 427 -24.51 2.03 -9.44
CA LEU A 427 -24.89 2.71 -10.68
C LEU A 427 -23.69 3.07 -11.55
N ILE A 428 -22.67 3.74 -10.97
CA ILE A 428 -21.45 4.12 -11.69
C ILE A 428 -20.73 2.87 -12.24
N THR A 429 -20.73 1.80 -11.47
CA THR A 429 -20.09 0.54 -11.87
C THR A 429 -20.85 -0.13 -13.03
N LEU A 430 -22.18 -0.17 -12.97
CA LEU A 430 -23.03 -0.69 -14.06
C LEU A 430 -22.80 0.10 -15.35
N GLU A 431 -22.79 1.44 -15.29
CA GLU A 431 -22.54 2.30 -16.46
C GLU A 431 -21.15 2.07 -17.05
N SER A 432 -20.14 1.87 -16.19
CA SER A 432 -18.76 1.59 -16.62
C SER A 432 -18.66 0.25 -17.34
N VAL A 433 -19.23 -0.81 -16.74
CA VAL A 433 -19.22 -2.15 -17.37
C VAL A 433 -20.07 -2.18 -18.64
N ALA A 434 -21.22 -1.52 -18.66
CA ALA A 434 -22.04 -1.41 -19.85
C ALA A 434 -21.28 -0.80 -21.05
N LYS A 435 -20.47 0.23 -20.81
CA LYS A 435 -19.60 0.84 -21.84
C LYS A 435 -18.52 -0.14 -22.32
N MET A 436 -17.84 -0.83 -21.40
CA MET A 436 -16.81 -1.81 -21.74
C MET A 436 -17.38 -3.00 -22.52
N GLU A 437 -18.54 -3.53 -22.11
CA GLU A 437 -19.22 -4.61 -22.81
C GLU A 437 -19.63 -4.23 -24.23
N LYS A 438 -20.11 -3.00 -24.44
CA LYS A 438 -20.45 -2.49 -25.76
C LYS A 438 -19.24 -2.27 -26.65
N ALA A 439 -18.11 -1.85 -26.07
CA ALA A 439 -16.91 -1.54 -26.82
C ALA A 439 -16.14 -2.80 -27.27
N PHE A 440 -15.94 -3.77 -26.39
CA PHE A 440 -15.07 -4.93 -26.66
C PHE A 440 -15.55 -6.25 -26.03
N GLY A 441 -16.71 -6.26 -25.39
CA GLY A 441 -17.30 -7.43 -24.73
C GLY A 441 -18.46 -8.04 -25.51
N LEU A 442 -19.56 -8.26 -24.81
CA LEU A 442 -20.83 -8.75 -25.34
C LEU A 442 -21.86 -7.61 -25.38
N PRO A 443 -22.24 -7.07 -26.57
CA PRO A 443 -23.16 -5.94 -26.66
C PRO A 443 -24.50 -6.15 -25.93
N ALA A 444 -25.03 -7.39 -25.93
CA ALA A 444 -26.26 -7.73 -25.23
C ALA A 444 -26.12 -7.58 -23.71
N MET A 445 -24.95 -7.93 -23.12
CA MET A 445 -24.65 -7.67 -21.71
C MET A 445 -24.51 -6.18 -21.43
N GLY A 446 -23.94 -5.43 -22.38
CA GLY A 446 -23.86 -3.98 -22.29
C GLY A 446 -25.24 -3.30 -22.26
N GLU A 447 -26.20 -3.80 -23.05
CA GLU A 447 -27.59 -3.34 -23.01
C GLU A 447 -28.29 -3.74 -21.72
N TYR A 448 -28.08 -4.97 -21.26
CA TYR A 448 -28.63 -5.45 -20.00
C TYR A 448 -28.23 -4.57 -18.82
N TYR A 449 -26.94 -4.31 -18.65
CA TYR A 449 -26.45 -3.44 -17.57
C TYR A 449 -26.89 -1.99 -17.72
N ALA A 450 -26.98 -1.47 -18.95
CA ALA A 450 -27.48 -0.13 -19.20
C ALA A 450 -28.96 0.03 -18.80
N ASN A 451 -29.79 -0.99 -19.01
CA ASN A 451 -31.20 -1.00 -18.61
C ASN A 451 -31.35 -1.00 -17.08
N ILE A 452 -30.58 -1.84 -16.37
CA ILE A 452 -30.56 -1.83 -14.88
C ILE A 452 -30.12 -0.45 -14.40
N ALA A 453 -29.02 0.10 -14.94
CA ALA A 453 -28.51 1.42 -14.59
C ALA A 453 -29.53 2.54 -14.79
N SER A 454 -30.26 2.53 -15.90
CA SER A 454 -31.31 3.53 -16.19
C SER A 454 -32.47 3.47 -15.18
N THR A 455 -32.89 2.26 -14.83
CA THR A 455 -33.95 2.05 -13.82
C THR A 455 -33.50 2.48 -12.44
N LEU A 456 -32.29 2.07 -12.03
CA LEU A 456 -31.67 2.46 -10.75
C LEU A 456 -31.47 3.98 -10.67
N LYS A 457 -30.97 4.62 -11.73
CA LYS A 457 -30.82 6.08 -11.79
C LYS A 457 -32.13 6.82 -11.52
N SER A 458 -33.20 6.34 -12.12
CA SER A 458 -34.55 6.88 -11.90
C SER A 458 -35.04 6.64 -10.47
N ALA A 459 -34.76 5.48 -9.90
CA ALA A 459 -35.10 5.16 -8.50
C ALA A 459 -34.34 6.04 -7.51
N ILE A 460 -33.03 6.23 -7.74
CA ILE A 460 -32.17 7.12 -6.92
C ILE A 460 -32.74 8.54 -6.92
N ARG A 461 -33.07 9.08 -8.07
CA ARG A 461 -33.63 10.45 -8.18
C ARG A 461 -34.94 10.57 -7.39
N ARG A 462 -35.87 9.63 -7.53
CA ARG A 462 -37.16 9.66 -6.80
C ARG A 462 -36.99 9.48 -5.30
N LYS A 463 -36.06 8.67 -4.87
CA LYS A 463 -35.95 8.19 -3.50
C LYS A 463 -35.15 9.14 -2.60
N TYR A 464 -34.11 9.77 -3.15
CA TYR A 464 -33.12 10.51 -2.35
C TYR A 464 -33.10 12.02 -2.64
N TRP A 465 -33.68 12.49 -3.73
CA TRP A 465 -33.70 13.90 -4.03
C TRP A 465 -34.63 14.64 -3.06
N ASP A 466 -34.07 15.62 -2.36
CA ASP A 466 -34.82 16.54 -1.50
C ASP A 466 -34.98 17.90 -2.19
N GLU A 467 -36.20 18.19 -2.62
CA GLU A 467 -36.51 19.43 -3.37
C GLU A 467 -36.29 20.67 -2.49
N SER A 468 -36.57 20.57 -1.20
CA SER A 468 -36.43 21.69 -0.25
C SER A 468 -34.97 22.07 -0.02
N ARG A 469 -34.09 21.08 0.09
CA ARG A 469 -32.63 21.26 0.25
C ARG A 469 -31.95 21.47 -1.12
N GLY A 470 -32.48 20.89 -2.20
CA GLY A 470 -31.82 20.82 -3.50
C GLY A 470 -30.58 19.95 -3.50
N LEU A 471 -30.61 18.89 -2.71
CA LEU A 471 -29.53 17.92 -2.46
C LEU A 471 -30.08 16.50 -2.44
N PHE A 472 -29.22 15.52 -2.62
CA PHE A 472 -29.55 14.12 -2.37
C PHE A 472 -29.24 13.77 -0.92
N ALA A 473 -30.21 13.16 -0.24
CA ALA A 473 -30.06 12.65 1.11
C ALA A 473 -29.32 11.31 1.12
N ASP A 474 -28.69 10.96 2.25
CA ASP A 474 -27.99 9.70 2.43
C ASP A 474 -28.93 8.49 2.46
N THR A 475 -30.18 8.69 2.89
CA THR A 475 -31.24 7.67 2.93
C THR A 475 -32.59 8.25 2.52
N TYR A 476 -33.58 7.37 2.28
CA TYR A 476 -34.95 7.79 1.92
C TYR A 476 -35.70 8.55 3.02
N LYS A 477 -35.14 8.64 4.24
CA LYS A 477 -35.74 9.45 5.32
C LYS A 477 -35.35 10.92 5.30
N HIS A 478 -34.44 11.31 4.42
CA HIS A 478 -34.00 12.70 4.21
C HIS A 478 -33.56 13.42 5.50
N LYS A 479 -32.89 12.68 6.41
CA LYS A 479 -32.43 13.25 7.69
C LYS A 479 -31.00 13.76 7.64
N THR A 480 -30.18 13.15 6.80
CA THR A 480 -28.75 13.41 6.67
C THR A 480 -28.37 13.59 5.23
N PHE A 481 -27.34 14.38 5.00
CA PHE A 481 -26.81 14.72 3.69
C PHE A 481 -25.28 14.72 3.74
N SER A 482 -24.64 14.19 2.72
CA SER A 482 -23.17 14.12 2.64
C SER A 482 -22.62 14.66 1.34
N GLN A 483 -21.39 15.14 1.36
CA GLN A 483 -20.65 15.46 0.15
C GLN A 483 -20.46 14.21 -0.73
N HIS A 484 -20.37 13.04 -0.11
CA HIS A 484 -20.17 11.75 -0.78
C HIS A 484 -21.32 11.41 -1.74
N VAL A 485 -22.54 11.39 -1.23
CA VAL A 485 -23.75 11.10 -2.04
C VAL A 485 -23.90 12.13 -3.15
N ASN A 486 -23.75 13.41 -2.84
CA ASN A 486 -23.95 14.48 -3.79
C ASN A 486 -22.84 14.52 -4.87
N SER A 487 -21.62 14.20 -4.53
CA SER A 487 -20.53 14.03 -5.51
C SER A 487 -20.83 12.91 -6.49
N LEU A 488 -21.19 11.71 -5.98
CA LEU A 488 -21.48 10.58 -6.88
C LEU A 488 -22.75 10.80 -7.70
N ALA A 489 -23.77 11.50 -7.17
CA ALA A 489 -24.98 11.84 -7.93
C ALA A 489 -24.66 12.74 -9.14
N VAL A 490 -23.74 13.69 -9.00
CA VAL A 490 -23.24 14.51 -10.11
C VAL A 490 -22.41 13.66 -11.09
N LEU A 491 -21.51 12.83 -10.57
CA LEU A 491 -20.65 11.97 -11.40
C LEU A 491 -21.46 10.97 -12.23
N ALA A 492 -22.54 10.42 -11.66
CA ALA A 492 -23.44 9.47 -12.33
C ALA A 492 -24.53 10.12 -13.18
N ASP A 493 -24.50 11.45 -13.42
CA ASP A 493 -25.55 12.17 -14.17
C ASP A 493 -26.97 11.92 -13.64
N VAL A 494 -27.12 11.69 -12.32
CA VAL A 494 -28.43 11.65 -11.66
C VAL A 494 -29.00 13.07 -11.55
N VAL A 495 -28.09 14.03 -11.49
CA VAL A 495 -28.36 15.47 -11.56
C VAL A 495 -27.42 16.13 -12.56
N THR A 496 -27.97 17.02 -13.40
CA THR A 496 -27.21 17.67 -14.50
C THR A 496 -27.57 19.15 -14.61
N GLY A 497 -26.86 19.89 -15.44
CA GLY A 497 -27.17 21.27 -15.80
C GLY A 497 -27.22 22.23 -14.59
N LYS A 498 -28.28 23.03 -14.48
CA LYS A 498 -28.45 24.03 -13.41
C LYS A 498 -28.52 23.41 -12.03
N ASP A 499 -29.18 22.26 -11.90
CA ASP A 499 -29.29 21.56 -10.61
C ASP A 499 -27.93 21.03 -10.16
N ALA A 500 -27.11 20.46 -11.05
CA ALA A 500 -25.76 20.02 -10.72
C ALA A 500 -24.90 21.19 -10.21
N LYS A 501 -24.97 22.36 -10.87
CA LYS A 501 -24.27 23.58 -10.42
C LYS A 501 -24.74 24.05 -9.03
N ARG A 502 -26.04 23.91 -8.74
CA ARG A 502 -26.58 24.19 -7.41
C ARG A 502 -26.04 23.21 -6.37
N VAL A 503 -26.08 21.91 -6.67
CA VAL A 503 -25.57 20.84 -5.79
C VAL A 503 -24.11 21.08 -5.42
N VAL A 504 -23.22 21.30 -6.41
CA VAL A 504 -21.79 21.48 -6.12
C VAL A 504 -21.51 22.75 -5.32
N ARG A 505 -22.29 23.83 -5.54
CA ARG A 505 -22.18 25.04 -4.72
C ARG A 505 -22.57 24.75 -3.27
N LEU A 506 -23.68 24.04 -3.04
CA LEU A 506 -24.13 23.65 -1.71
C LEU A 506 -23.11 22.72 -1.02
N MET A 507 -22.50 21.78 -1.75
CA MET A 507 -21.43 20.93 -1.19
C MET A 507 -20.25 21.73 -0.63
N LEU A 508 -19.99 22.93 -1.15
CA LEU A 508 -18.88 23.78 -0.69
C LEU A 508 -19.28 24.75 0.42
N THR A 509 -20.58 25.07 0.57
CA THR A 509 -21.04 26.14 1.46
C THR A 509 -21.91 25.67 2.60
N ASP A 510 -22.51 24.48 2.51
CA ASP A 510 -23.38 23.93 3.54
C ASP A 510 -22.56 23.14 4.56
N THR A 511 -22.40 23.70 5.76
CA THR A 511 -21.61 23.11 6.85
C THR A 511 -22.30 21.96 7.56
N ASP A 512 -23.61 21.75 7.33
CA ASP A 512 -24.38 20.65 7.93
C ASP A 512 -24.17 19.33 7.18
N LEU A 513 -23.50 19.36 6.04
CA LEU A 513 -23.17 18.15 5.29
C LEU A 513 -22.07 17.35 5.98
N ILE A 514 -22.19 16.03 5.99
CA ILE A 514 -21.05 15.14 6.30
C ILE A 514 -19.95 15.42 5.28
N GLN A 515 -18.80 15.86 5.77
CA GLN A 515 -17.68 16.30 4.95
C GLN A 515 -16.84 15.11 4.50
N ALA A 516 -16.40 15.15 3.25
CA ALA A 516 -15.47 14.19 2.70
C ALA A 516 -14.05 14.35 3.28
N THR A 517 -13.40 13.24 3.65
CA THR A 517 -11.97 13.27 3.99
C THR A 517 -11.10 13.50 2.75
N ILE A 518 -9.80 13.69 2.95
CA ILE A 518 -8.84 13.88 1.83
C ILE A 518 -8.97 12.75 0.80
N TYR A 519 -9.19 11.52 1.23
CA TYR A 519 -9.38 10.37 0.34
C TYR A 519 -10.55 10.58 -0.63
N PHE A 520 -11.75 10.87 -0.11
CA PHE A 520 -12.96 10.99 -0.95
C PHE A 520 -13.04 12.32 -1.71
N ARG A 521 -12.21 13.31 -1.36
CA ARG A 521 -12.10 14.58 -2.12
C ARG A 521 -11.66 14.39 -3.56
N TYR A 522 -11.06 13.26 -3.89
CA TYR A 522 -10.84 12.91 -5.30
C TYR A 522 -12.16 12.95 -6.09
N TYR A 523 -13.19 12.27 -5.60
CA TYR A 523 -14.52 12.23 -6.26
C TYR A 523 -15.24 13.58 -6.17
N LEU A 524 -15.11 14.27 -5.05
CA LEU A 524 -15.65 15.64 -4.88
C LEU A 524 -15.08 16.57 -5.95
N ASN A 525 -13.77 16.59 -6.13
CA ASN A 525 -13.12 17.45 -7.13
C ASN A 525 -13.53 17.10 -8.56
N GLN A 526 -13.69 15.81 -8.88
CA GLN A 526 -14.23 15.37 -10.18
C GLN A 526 -15.66 15.87 -10.39
N ALA A 527 -16.50 15.82 -9.35
CA ALA A 527 -17.88 16.33 -9.43
C ALA A 527 -17.94 17.86 -9.63
N LEU A 528 -17.08 18.60 -8.93
CA LEU A 528 -16.94 20.06 -9.12
C LEU A 528 -16.54 20.37 -10.56
N ASN A 529 -15.51 19.70 -11.08
CA ASN A 529 -15.07 19.89 -12.47
C ASN A 529 -16.15 19.54 -13.48
N LYS A 530 -16.91 18.46 -13.27
CA LYS A 530 -17.98 18.03 -14.17
C LYS A 530 -19.14 19.00 -14.22
N ALA A 531 -19.46 19.64 -13.10
CA ALA A 531 -20.57 20.60 -13.01
C ALA A 531 -20.22 22.00 -13.55
N GLY A 532 -18.94 22.39 -13.63
CA GLY A 532 -18.42 23.66 -14.12
C GLY A 532 -18.41 24.73 -13.05
#